data_5a097a3feb526bf6d161d6b4261b998c
#
_entry.id   5a097a3feb526bf6d161d6b4261b998c
#
_cell.length_a   1.000
_cell.length_b   1.000
_cell.length_c   1.000
_cell.angle_alpha   90.00
_cell.angle_beta   90.00
_cell.angle_gamma   90.00
#
_symmetry.space_group_name_H-M   'P 1'
#
loop_
_entity.id
_entity.type
_entity.pdbx_description
1 polymer ?
#
loop_
_entity_poly.entity_id
_entity_poly.type
_entity_poly.pdbx_seq_one_letter_code
_entity_poly.pdbx_strand_id
1 'polypeptide(L)'
;MGKEVVFDYSKATGFISAEEMANFKKTVMTAKETLLSKEGAGNDYLGWIDLPVDYDKDEFARIKKAAAKIQSDSDVLLVVGIGGSYLGARAAIEFLSNSFYNVLSKDVRKTPEIYFVGNSISSKYIADLKKVLAGKDFSINIISKSGTTTEPAIAFRVFKEILIEKYGKEEAAKRIYATTDRAKGALKNLADEEGYEEFVVPDDVGGRFSVLTAVGLLPIAVCGADIDKLMEGAASGRKKALETPYEENPALLYAAVRNILLRKGKAVEIVANYEPSLHYVSEWWKQLFGESEGKDQRGIFPAAVDLTTDLHSMGQFIQDGARIMFETVINVEESPEEIVLKKEDVDTDGMNYLAGKTVDFVNKSAMNGTILAHTDGNVPNLMVKVPEQNEFYLGELFYFFEFACGVSGYILGINPFNQPGVESYKKNMFALLGKPGYEAQREELLKRL
;
A
#
# COMPACT_ATOMS: atom_id res chain seq x y z
N MET A 1 21.46 20.27 -0.48
CA MET A 1 20.11 19.81 -0.18
C MET A 1 20.22 18.31 0.06
N GLY A 2 19.54 17.76 1.07
CA GLY A 2 19.50 16.31 1.27
C GLY A 2 18.77 15.63 0.11
N LYS A 3 19.02 14.33 -0.10
CA LYS A 3 18.23 13.53 -1.02
C LYS A 3 16.76 13.51 -0.55
N GLU A 4 15.79 13.42 -1.47
CA GLU A 4 14.36 13.47 -1.17
C GLU A 4 13.54 12.78 -2.27
N VAL A 5 12.30 12.41 -1.95
CA VAL A 5 11.34 11.94 -2.97
C VAL A 5 10.98 13.11 -3.89
N VAL A 6 11.16 12.90 -5.20
CA VAL A 6 10.97 13.92 -6.24
C VAL A 6 9.95 13.44 -7.25
N PHE A 7 9.09 14.35 -7.71
CA PHE A 7 8.17 14.12 -8.81
C PHE A 7 8.66 14.82 -10.07
N ASP A 8 8.81 14.06 -11.15
CA ASP A 8 9.29 14.54 -12.45
C ASP A 8 8.23 14.23 -13.53
N TYR A 9 7.71 15.26 -14.17
CA TYR A 9 6.75 15.15 -15.27
C TYR A 9 7.32 15.66 -16.60
N SER A 10 8.65 15.76 -16.72
CA SER A 10 9.31 16.29 -17.91
C SER A 10 8.95 15.52 -19.21
N LYS A 11 8.64 14.23 -19.09
CA LYS A 11 8.19 13.40 -20.23
C LYS A 11 6.68 13.54 -20.55
N ALA A 12 5.97 14.34 -19.78
CA ALA A 12 4.56 14.71 -20.04
C ALA A 12 4.41 16.13 -20.59
N THR A 13 5.47 16.93 -20.71
CA THR A 13 5.39 18.33 -21.18
C THR A 13 4.98 18.47 -22.64
N GLY A 14 5.12 17.43 -23.46
CA GLY A 14 4.53 17.37 -24.80
C GLY A 14 2.99 17.21 -24.80
N PHE A 15 2.42 16.82 -23.67
CA PHE A 15 0.98 16.59 -23.50
C PHE A 15 0.31 17.66 -22.64
N ILE A 16 1.07 18.34 -21.79
CA ILE A 16 0.60 19.39 -20.86
C ILE A 16 1.49 20.61 -21.02
N SER A 17 0.89 21.74 -21.38
CA SER A 17 1.64 22.99 -21.48
C SER A 17 1.89 23.66 -20.13
N ALA A 18 2.91 24.51 -20.06
CA ALA A 18 3.16 25.32 -18.88
C ALA A 18 1.98 26.25 -18.54
N GLU A 19 1.25 26.72 -19.55
CA GLU A 19 0.06 27.56 -19.37
C GLU A 19 -1.09 26.76 -18.73
N GLU A 20 -1.32 25.50 -19.15
CA GLU A 20 -2.31 24.62 -18.50
C GLU A 20 -1.98 24.41 -17.02
N MET A 21 -0.71 24.15 -16.71
CA MET A 21 -0.25 23.99 -15.31
C MET A 21 -0.49 25.27 -14.50
N ALA A 22 -0.15 26.44 -15.06
CA ALA A 22 -0.35 27.72 -14.40
C ALA A 22 -1.85 28.04 -14.18
N ASN A 23 -2.68 27.80 -15.18
CA ASN A 23 -4.12 28.01 -15.09
C ASN A 23 -4.79 27.04 -14.10
N PHE A 24 -4.24 25.84 -13.93
CA PHE A 24 -4.77 24.83 -13.03
C PHE A 24 -4.38 25.06 -11.57
N LYS A 25 -3.37 25.88 -11.29
CA LYS A 25 -2.86 26.21 -9.94
C LYS A 25 -3.97 26.58 -8.97
N LYS A 26 -4.88 27.49 -9.37
CA LYS A 26 -5.98 27.92 -8.49
C LYS A 26 -6.85 26.75 -8.04
N THR A 27 -7.19 25.83 -8.95
CA THR A 27 -7.99 24.63 -8.64
C THR A 27 -7.29 23.74 -7.61
N VAL A 28 -5.99 23.50 -7.81
CA VAL A 28 -5.19 22.66 -6.90
C VAL A 28 -5.07 23.31 -5.53
N MET A 29 -4.79 24.63 -5.48
CA MET A 29 -4.67 25.35 -4.21
C MET A 29 -5.98 25.39 -3.43
N THR A 30 -7.12 25.56 -4.11
CA THR A 30 -8.44 25.44 -3.47
C THR A 30 -8.68 24.05 -2.91
N ALA A 31 -8.30 22.98 -3.63
CA ALA A 31 -8.43 21.61 -3.14
C ALA A 31 -7.51 21.36 -1.94
N LYS A 32 -6.27 21.86 -1.97
CA LYS A 32 -5.35 21.84 -0.80
C LYS A 32 -5.96 22.55 0.40
N GLU A 33 -6.50 23.74 0.21
CA GLU A 33 -7.14 24.52 1.27
C GLU A 33 -8.34 23.77 1.87
N THR A 34 -9.20 23.18 1.01
CA THR A 34 -10.34 22.36 1.45
C THR A 34 -9.90 21.16 2.29
N LEU A 35 -8.78 20.51 1.91
CA LEU A 35 -8.21 19.39 2.66
C LEU A 35 -7.71 19.85 4.05
N LEU A 36 -6.99 20.97 4.09
CA LEU A 36 -6.33 21.44 5.31
C LEU A 36 -7.28 22.18 6.27
N SER A 37 -8.32 22.87 5.75
CA SER A 37 -9.35 23.48 6.59
C SER A 37 -10.24 22.44 7.28
N LYS A 38 -10.20 21.19 6.80
CA LYS A 38 -11.05 20.09 7.30
C LYS A 38 -12.55 20.40 7.15
N GLU A 39 -12.94 21.18 6.13
CA GLU A 39 -14.34 21.55 5.86
C GLU A 39 -14.94 20.78 4.66
N GLY A 40 -14.11 19.99 3.95
CA GLY A 40 -14.53 19.22 2.79
C GLY A 40 -15.32 17.96 3.15
N ALA A 41 -15.93 17.35 2.12
CA ALA A 41 -16.63 16.07 2.27
C ALA A 41 -15.66 14.98 2.78
N GLY A 42 -16.07 14.24 3.81
CA GLY A 42 -15.24 13.20 4.44
C GLY A 42 -14.27 13.71 5.49
N ASN A 43 -14.47 14.90 6.00
CA ASN A 43 -13.64 15.53 7.04
C ASN A 43 -13.55 14.73 8.35
N ASP A 44 -14.44 13.78 8.58
CA ASP A 44 -14.37 12.84 9.71
C ASP A 44 -13.16 11.87 9.61
N TYR A 45 -12.46 11.83 8.46
CA TYR A 45 -11.38 10.86 8.18
C TYR A 45 -10.05 11.56 7.81
N LEU A 46 -9.71 12.66 8.47
CA LEU A 46 -8.52 13.46 8.17
C LEU A 46 -7.41 13.38 9.24
N GLY A 47 -7.52 12.45 10.20
CA GLY A 47 -6.50 12.24 11.24
C GLY A 47 -5.13 11.88 10.69
N TRP A 48 -5.07 11.24 9.51
CA TRP A 48 -3.82 10.87 8.84
C TRP A 48 -2.94 12.09 8.46
N ILE A 49 -3.53 13.28 8.26
CA ILE A 49 -2.78 14.49 7.85
C ILE A 49 -1.70 14.85 8.86
N ASP A 50 -2.04 14.83 10.14
CA ASP A 50 -1.15 15.22 11.23
C ASP A 50 -0.47 14.04 11.91
N LEU A 51 -0.92 12.81 11.61
CA LEU A 51 -0.45 11.57 12.23
C LEU A 51 1.09 11.43 12.27
N PRO A 52 1.88 11.80 11.23
CA PRO A 52 3.34 11.66 11.30
C PRO A 52 4.01 12.48 12.40
N VAL A 53 3.36 13.51 12.92
CA VAL A 53 3.91 14.42 13.95
C VAL A 53 3.10 14.39 15.26
N ASP A 54 1.83 13.99 15.19
CA ASP A 54 0.88 13.97 16.32
C ASP A 54 0.27 12.56 16.50
N TYR A 55 1.12 11.58 16.76
CA TYR A 55 0.71 10.20 17.08
C TYR A 55 0.85 9.90 18.57
N ASP A 56 0.10 8.93 19.07
CA ASP A 56 0.17 8.45 20.45
C ASP A 56 1.54 7.80 20.72
N LYS A 57 2.37 8.50 21.49
CA LYS A 57 3.74 8.06 21.80
C LYS A 57 3.77 6.84 22.73
N ASP A 58 2.77 6.70 23.61
CA ASP A 58 2.66 5.58 24.53
C ASP A 58 2.24 4.31 23.75
N GLU A 59 1.26 4.43 22.86
CA GLU A 59 0.90 3.32 21.96
C GLU A 59 2.07 2.93 21.05
N PHE A 60 2.79 3.90 20.51
CA PHE A 60 3.97 3.65 19.69
C PHE A 60 5.07 2.89 20.46
N ALA A 61 5.32 3.25 21.72
CA ALA A 61 6.24 2.51 22.57
C ALA A 61 5.73 1.08 22.86
N ARG A 62 4.43 0.89 23.04
CA ARG A 62 3.81 -0.43 23.21
C ARG A 62 3.94 -1.28 21.94
N ILE A 63 3.79 -0.69 20.75
CA ILE A 63 4.02 -1.38 19.46
C ILE A 63 5.43 -1.94 19.40
N LYS A 64 6.45 -1.17 19.73
CA LYS A 64 7.85 -1.64 19.76
C LYS A 64 8.04 -2.77 20.76
N LYS A 65 7.45 -2.66 21.94
CA LYS A 65 7.52 -3.70 22.98
C LYS A 65 6.84 -5.00 22.52
N ALA A 66 5.66 -4.91 21.92
CA ALA A 66 4.95 -6.06 21.37
C ALA A 66 5.73 -6.70 20.21
N ALA A 67 6.29 -5.89 19.31
CA ALA A 67 7.14 -6.39 18.22
C ALA A 67 8.36 -7.17 18.76
N ALA A 68 9.08 -6.62 19.75
CA ALA A 68 10.20 -7.29 20.37
C ALA A 68 9.80 -8.62 21.05
N LYS A 69 8.62 -8.67 21.70
CA LYS A 69 8.09 -9.91 22.28
C LYS A 69 7.81 -10.95 21.19
N ILE A 70 7.10 -10.56 20.11
CA ILE A 70 6.81 -11.47 18.99
C ILE A 70 8.11 -12.00 18.36
N GLN A 71 9.11 -11.15 18.15
CA GLN A 71 10.41 -11.55 17.63
C GLN A 71 11.12 -12.57 18.54
N SER A 72 10.94 -12.47 19.85
CA SER A 72 11.61 -13.35 20.82
C SER A 72 10.95 -14.71 20.99
N ASP A 73 9.62 -14.81 20.82
CA ASP A 73 8.84 -15.98 21.20
C ASP A 73 8.09 -16.66 20.04
N SER A 74 8.22 -16.13 18.82
CA SER A 74 7.53 -16.65 17.65
C SER A 74 8.48 -16.89 16.47
N ASP A 75 8.22 -17.94 15.72
CA ASP A 75 8.86 -18.22 14.44
C ASP A 75 8.08 -17.56 13.28
N VAL A 76 6.78 -17.34 13.50
CA VAL A 76 5.86 -16.78 12.52
C VAL A 76 4.96 -15.73 13.16
N LEU A 77 4.75 -14.61 12.45
CA LEU A 77 3.62 -13.72 12.67
C LEU A 77 2.57 -13.93 11.57
N LEU A 78 1.33 -14.24 11.96
CA LEU A 78 0.18 -14.17 11.08
C LEU A 78 -0.46 -12.79 11.17
N VAL A 79 -0.47 -12.05 10.07
CA VAL A 79 -1.22 -10.79 9.94
C VAL A 79 -2.56 -11.10 9.31
N VAL A 80 -3.63 -10.97 10.09
CA VAL A 80 -4.99 -11.30 9.68
C VAL A 80 -5.76 -10.03 9.37
N GLY A 81 -5.94 -9.71 8.09
CA GLY A 81 -6.58 -8.47 7.65
C GLY A 81 -6.88 -8.47 6.16
N ILE A 82 -7.65 -7.49 5.71
CA ILE A 82 -8.00 -7.28 4.30
C ILE A 82 -7.95 -5.80 3.94
N GLY A 83 -7.69 -5.47 2.67
CA GLY A 83 -7.63 -4.10 2.18
C GLY A 83 -6.58 -3.28 2.93
N GLY A 84 -6.96 -2.13 3.47
CA GLY A 84 -6.07 -1.26 4.24
C GLY A 84 -5.50 -1.90 5.51
N SER A 85 -6.14 -2.95 6.02
CA SER A 85 -5.64 -3.68 7.19
C SER A 85 -4.45 -4.61 6.88
N TYR A 86 -4.02 -4.74 5.61
CA TYR A 86 -2.83 -5.53 5.28
C TYR A 86 -1.96 -4.92 4.18
N LEU A 87 -2.55 -4.21 3.19
CA LEU A 87 -1.80 -3.77 2.01
C LEU A 87 -0.65 -2.82 2.34
N GLY A 88 -0.88 -1.82 3.20
CA GLY A 88 0.17 -0.90 3.59
C GLY A 88 1.32 -1.56 4.36
N ALA A 89 0.98 -2.44 5.31
CA ALA A 89 1.97 -3.22 6.04
C ALA A 89 2.79 -4.12 5.11
N ARG A 90 2.12 -4.82 4.20
CA ARG A 90 2.76 -5.70 3.23
C ARG A 90 3.66 -4.93 2.27
N ALA A 91 3.19 -3.78 1.78
CA ALA A 91 3.99 -2.88 0.95
C ALA A 91 5.31 -2.50 1.64
N ALA A 92 5.23 -2.09 2.91
CA ALA A 92 6.42 -1.72 3.67
C ALA A 92 7.35 -2.92 3.91
N ILE A 93 6.82 -4.05 4.33
CA ILE A 93 7.60 -5.26 4.63
C ILE A 93 8.31 -5.76 3.37
N GLU A 94 7.61 -5.88 2.23
CA GLU A 94 8.24 -6.36 0.99
C GLU A 94 9.21 -5.34 0.39
N PHE A 95 8.97 -4.04 0.56
CA PHE A 95 9.91 -3.01 0.13
C PHE A 95 11.19 -3.01 0.97
N LEU A 96 11.11 -3.20 2.29
CA LEU A 96 12.24 -3.07 3.22
C LEU A 96 12.99 -4.37 3.48
N SER A 97 12.39 -5.52 3.17
CA SER A 97 12.96 -6.82 3.48
C SER A 97 13.61 -7.47 2.25
N ASN A 98 14.37 -8.53 2.50
CA ASN A 98 14.87 -9.39 1.42
C ASN A 98 13.71 -10.01 0.62
N SER A 99 13.82 -10.04 -0.71
CA SER A 99 12.77 -10.58 -1.60
C SER A 99 12.40 -12.04 -1.30
N PHE A 100 13.27 -12.78 -0.63
CA PHE A 100 13.06 -14.17 -0.22
C PHE A 100 12.91 -14.30 1.30
N TYR A 101 12.46 -13.23 1.98
CA TYR A 101 12.39 -13.08 3.42
C TYR A 101 11.93 -14.34 4.16
N ASN A 102 10.76 -14.89 3.82
CA ASN A 102 10.17 -16.03 4.54
C ASN A 102 10.90 -17.36 4.33
N VAL A 103 11.75 -17.49 3.31
CA VAL A 103 12.52 -18.73 3.06
C VAL A 103 13.95 -18.67 3.60
N LEU A 104 14.39 -17.49 4.06
CA LEU A 104 15.66 -17.38 4.76
C LEU A 104 15.61 -18.08 6.13
N SER A 105 16.74 -18.66 6.57
CA SER A 105 16.82 -19.19 7.93
C SER A 105 16.66 -18.09 8.98
N LYS A 106 16.17 -18.44 10.18
CA LYS A 106 16.00 -17.50 11.30
C LYS A 106 17.31 -16.78 11.66
N ASP A 107 18.45 -17.48 11.52
CA ASP A 107 19.77 -16.91 11.81
C ASP A 107 20.16 -15.79 10.83
N VAL A 108 19.68 -15.84 9.59
CA VAL A 108 19.91 -14.80 8.58
C VAL A 108 18.85 -13.70 8.70
N ARG A 109 17.57 -14.08 8.79
CA ARG A 109 16.45 -13.15 8.84
C ARG A 109 16.38 -12.36 10.14
N LYS A 110 16.76 -12.98 11.29
CA LYS A 110 16.72 -12.44 12.67
C LYS A 110 15.33 -12.22 13.26
N THR A 111 14.30 -12.19 12.45
CA THR A 111 12.91 -11.89 12.80
C THR A 111 11.98 -13.04 12.41
N PRO A 112 10.72 -13.11 12.86
CA PRO A 112 9.76 -14.13 12.43
C PRO A 112 9.48 -14.09 10.92
N GLU A 113 9.06 -15.22 10.36
CA GLU A 113 8.37 -15.23 9.05
C GLU A 113 7.07 -14.45 9.19
N ILE A 114 6.64 -13.75 8.15
CA ILE A 114 5.38 -13.00 8.17
C ILE A 114 4.50 -13.51 7.03
N TYR A 115 3.31 -13.98 7.40
CA TYR A 115 2.29 -14.40 6.43
C TYR A 115 1.02 -13.60 6.60
N PHE A 116 0.42 -13.22 5.48
CA PHE A 116 -0.86 -12.51 5.44
C PHE A 116 -1.98 -13.48 5.13
N VAL A 117 -3.06 -13.39 5.90
CA VAL A 117 -4.24 -14.25 5.73
C VAL A 117 -5.52 -13.47 6.05
N GLY A 118 -6.65 -13.92 5.57
CA GLY A 118 -7.91 -13.17 5.70
C GLY A 118 -8.06 -12.06 4.66
N ASN A 119 -7.17 -12.02 3.69
CA ASN A 119 -7.26 -11.20 2.48
C ASN A 119 -7.89 -11.96 1.30
N SER A 120 -8.26 -13.22 1.51
CA SER A 120 -9.01 -14.08 0.59
C SER A 120 -9.80 -15.13 1.36
N ILE A 121 -10.78 -15.77 0.68
CA ILE A 121 -11.60 -16.87 1.25
C ILE A 121 -11.21 -18.19 0.54
N SER A 122 -9.92 -18.43 0.37
CA SER A 122 -9.42 -19.64 -0.29
C SER A 122 -9.17 -20.76 0.73
N SER A 123 -9.96 -21.83 0.66
CA SER A 123 -9.73 -23.04 1.48
C SER A 123 -8.36 -23.64 1.23
N LYS A 124 -7.88 -23.62 -0.03
CA LYS A 124 -6.55 -24.12 -0.38
C LYS A 124 -5.45 -23.31 0.31
N TYR A 125 -5.52 -21.99 0.23
CA TYR A 125 -4.54 -21.11 0.85
C TYR A 125 -4.45 -21.32 2.37
N ILE A 126 -5.61 -21.38 3.04
CA ILE A 126 -5.70 -21.64 4.49
C ILE A 126 -5.09 -23.01 4.82
N ALA A 127 -5.42 -24.06 4.06
CA ALA A 127 -4.89 -25.41 4.29
C ALA A 127 -3.37 -25.50 4.06
N ASP A 128 -2.84 -24.79 3.09
CA ASP A 128 -1.40 -24.74 2.82
C ASP A 128 -0.66 -23.97 3.92
N LEU A 129 -1.22 -22.84 4.39
CA LEU A 129 -0.64 -22.09 5.50
C LEU A 129 -0.64 -22.88 6.82
N LYS A 130 -1.68 -23.69 7.09
CA LYS A 130 -1.68 -24.63 8.23
C LYS A 130 -0.47 -25.58 8.19
N LYS A 131 -0.06 -26.06 7.00
CA LYS A 131 1.12 -26.92 6.86
C LYS A 131 2.43 -26.16 7.13
N VAL A 132 2.51 -24.87 6.72
CA VAL A 132 3.66 -24.01 7.00
C VAL A 132 3.84 -23.78 8.50
N LEU A 133 2.74 -23.69 9.25
CA LEU A 133 2.75 -23.48 10.70
C LEU A 133 3.05 -24.75 11.51
N ALA A 134 3.01 -25.93 10.89
CA ALA A 134 3.21 -27.18 11.59
C ALA A 134 4.59 -27.21 12.27
N GLY A 135 4.59 -27.36 13.59
CA GLY A 135 5.81 -27.40 14.42
C GLY A 135 6.43 -26.03 14.75
N LYS A 136 5.95 -24.92 14.19
CA LYS A 136 6.45 -23.56 14.45
C LYS A 136 5.69 -22.90 15.59
N ASP A 137 6.38 -22.04 16.33
CA ASP A 137 5.75 -21.10 17.25
C ASP A 137 5.25 -19.89 16.48
N PHE A 138 4.02 -19.45 16.79
CA PHE A 138 3.45 -18.33 16.07
C PHE A 138 2.58 -17.41 16.93
N SER A 139 2.48 -16.17 16.49
CA SER A 139 1.59 -15.16 17.03
C SER A 139 0.63 -14.68 15.94
N ILE A 140 -0.49 -14.08 16.33
CA ILE A 140 -1.51 -13.53 15.45
C ILE A 140 -1.67 -12.04 15.72
N ASN A 141 -1.57 -11.20 14.69
CA ASN A 141 -2.05 -9.84 14.71
C ASN A 141 -3.35 -9.78 13.88
N ILE A 142 -4.49 -9.77 14.57
CA ILE A 142 -5.81 -9.59 13.94
C ILE A 142 -6.12 -8.10 13.83
N ILE A 143 -6.39 -7.64 12.62
CA ILE A 143 -6.61 -6.22 12.30
C ILE A 143 -8.00 -6.07 11.69
N SER A 144 -8.93 -5.54 12.46
CA SER A 144 -10.31 -5.28 12.02
C SER A 144 -10.99 -4.29 12.95
N LYS A 145 -11.40 -3.12 12.42
CA LYS A 145 -12.08 -2.11 13.22
C LYS A 145 -13.40 -2.62 13.81
N SER A 146 -14.25 -3.25 13.00
CA SER A 146 -15.55 -3.79 13.45
C SER A 146 -15.48 -5.20 14.05
N GLY A 147 -14.46 -5.99 13.66
CA GLY A 147 -14.39 -7.42 13.98
C GLY A 147 -15.36 -8.31 13.20
N THR A 148 -16.15 -7.75 12.28
CA THR A 148 -17.21 -8.48 11.56
C THR A 148 -16.97 -8.61 10.06
N THR A 149 -15.84 -8.11 9.56
CA THR A 149 -15.43 -8.33 8.17
C THR A 149 -15.23 -9.82 7.94
N THR A 150 -15.90 -10.36 6.96
CA THR A 150 -16.08 -11.81 6.79
C THR A 150 -14.76 -12.56 6.61
N GLU A 151 -13.90 -12.08 5.74
CA GLU A 151 -12.65 -12.73 5.35
C GLU A 151 -11.67 -12.85 6.54
N PRO A 152 -11.28 -11.77 7.24
CA PRO A 152 -10.42 -11.88 8.41
C PRO A 152 -11.09 -12.59 9.59
N ALA A 153 -12.42 -12.49 9.76
CA ALA A 153 -13.13 -13.19 10.83
C ALA A 153 -13.08 -14.72 10.65
N ILE A 154 -13.23 -15.22 9.41
CA ILE A 154 -13.08 -16.64 9.10
C ILE A 154 -11.65 -17.10 9.36
N ALA A 155 -10.67 -16.39 8.82
CA ALA A 155 -9.26 -16.73 9.01
C ALA A 155 -8.88 -16.73 10.51
N PHE A 156 -9.30 -15.71 11.25
CA PHE A 156 -9.03 -15.62 12.69
C PHE A 156 -9.62 -16.79 13.47
N ARG A 157 -10.86 -17.20 13.19
CA ARG A 157 -11.46 -18.41 13.83
C ARG A 157 -10.62 -19.65 13.64
N VAL A 158 -10.16 -19.90 12.41
CA VAL A 158 -9.35 -21.08 12.08
C VAL A 158 -8.00 -21.07 12.80
N PHE A 159 -7.27 -19.96 12.72
CA PHE A 159 -5.92 -19.91 13.28
C PHE A 159 -5.88 -19.70 14.80
N LYS A 160 -6.90 -19.04 15.37
CA LYS A 160 -7.09 -18.97 16.83
C LYS A 160 -7.30 -20.36 17.43
N GLU A 161 -8.11 -21.22 16.80
CA GLU A 161 -8.34 -22.59 17.25
C GLU A 161 -7.02 -23.37 17.31
N ILE A 162 -6.21 -23.30 16.25
CA ILE A 162 -4.88 -23.95 16.20
C ILE A 162 -3.96 -23.42 17.30
N LEU A 163 -4.00 -22.10 17.57
CA LEU A 163 -3.21 -21.50 18.61
C LEU A 163 -3.61 -22.00 20.01
N ILE A 164 -4.94 -22.11 20.25
CA ILE A 164 -5.48 -22.64 21.51
C ILE A 164 -5.16 -24.12 21.67
N GLU A 165 -5.29 -24.93 20.61
CA GLU A 165 -4.91 -26.35 20.64
C GLU A 165 -3.42 -26.54 21.00
N LYS A 166 -2.55 -25.65 20.51
CA LYS A 166 -1.10 -25.74 20.73
C LYS A 166 -0.69 -25.30 22.13
N TYR A 167 -1.24 -24.18 22.63
CA TYR A 167 -0.73 -23.53 23.83
C TYR A 167 -1.71 -23.54 25.03
N GLY A 168 -2.97 -23.93 24.81
CA GLY A 168 -4.06 -23.68 25.75
C GLY A 168 -4.55 -22.22 25.68
N LYS A 169 -5.72 -21.97 26.25
CA LYS A 169 -6.44 -20.69 26.09
C LYS A 169 -5.66 -19.48 26.64
N GLU A 170 -5.09 -19.61 27.83
CA GLU A 170 -4.41 -18.49 28.52
C GLU A 170 -3.11 -18.07 27.80
N GLU A 171 -2.31 -19.03 27.35
CA GLU A 171 -1.05 -18.72 26.65
C GLU A 171 -1.32 -18.29 25.20
N ALA A 172 -2.35 -18.84 24.54
CA ALA A 172 -2.78 -18.40 23.23
C ALA A 172 -3.22 -16.92 23.25
N ALA A 173 -3.92 -16.48 24.32
CA ALA A 173 -4.34 -15.09 24.46
C ALA A 173 -3.16 -14.10 24.47
N LYS A 174 -2.04 -14.47 25.07
CA LYS A 174 -0.80 -13.66 25.11
C LYS A 174 -0.07 -13.57 23.76
N ARG A 175 -0.47 -14.40 22.78
CA ARG A 175 0.09 -14.45 21.42
C ARG A 175 -0.84 -13.85 20.38
N ILE A 176 -1.98 -13.28 20.82
CA ILE A 176 -2.94 -12.59 19.97
C ILE A 176 -2.88 -11.09 20.27
N TYR A 177 -2.66 -10.32 19.22
CA TYR A 177 -2.59 -8.87 19.22
C TYR A 177 -3.75 -8.35 18.39
N ALA A 178 -4.69 -7.63 19.01
CA ALA A 178 -5.90 -7.13 18.36
C ALA A 178 -5.72 -5.64 18.02
N THR A 179 -5.61 -5.34 16.73
CA THR A 179 -5.66 -3.95 16.24
C THR A 179 -7.10 -3.65 15.81
N THR A 180 -7.84 -2.89 16.65
CA THR A 180 -9.29 -2.75 16.53
C THR A 180 -9.79 -1.37 16.96
N ASP A 181 -11.11 -1.19 17.02
CA ASP A 181 -11.75 0.03 17.54
C ASP A 181 -11.41 0.22 19.02
N ARG A 182 -11.31 1.48 19.43
CA ARG A 182 -10.97 1.84 20.83
C ARG A 182 -12.03 1.38 21.84
N ALA A 183 -13.31 1.43 21.48
CA ALA A 183 -14.40 1.34 22.43
C ALA A 183 -15.49 0.32 22.10
N LYS A 184 -15.60 -0.12 20.85
CA LYS A 184 -16.75 -0.92 20.37
C LYS A 184 -16.37 -1.89 19.26
N GLY A 185 -17.25 -2.83 18.99
CA GLY A 185 -17.10 -3.81 17.92
C GLY A 185 -16.86 -5.23 18.44
N ALA A 186 -17.10 -6.21 17.57
CA ALA A 186 -17.02 -7.62 17.96
C ALA A 186 -15.60 -8.03 18.37
N LEU A 187 -14.57 -7.51 17.68
CA LEU A 187 -13.18 -7.82 18.02
C LEU A 187 -12.77 -7.12 19.32
N LYS A 188 -13.21 -5.87 19.56
CA LYS A 188 -12.94 -5.16 20.81
C LYS A 188 -13.51 -5.92 22.00
N ASN A 189 -14.80 -6.30 21.93
CA ASN A 189 -15.45 -7.05 23.00
C ASN A 189 -14.75 -8.40 23.26
N LEU A 190 -14.35 -9.11 22.21
CA LEU A 190 -13.60 -10.35 22.33
C LEU A 190 -12.22 -10.15 22.95
N ALA A 191 -11.51 -9.08 22.58
CA ALA A 191 -10.19 -8.76 23.11
C ALA A 191 -10.26 -8.44 24.61
N ASP A 192 -11.26 -7.66 25.02
CA ASP A 192 -11.52 -7.38 26.45
C ASP A 192 -11.83 -8.65 27.25
N GLU A 193 -12.70 -9.53 26.71
CA GLU A 193 -13.10 -10.78 27.37
C GLU A 193 -11.95 -11.77 27.50
N GLU A 194 -11.15 -11.92 26.47
CA GLU A 194 -10.06 -12.91 26.39
C GLU A 194 -8.69 -12.37 26.85
N GLY A 195 -8.59 -11.06 27.09
CA GLY A 195 -7.36 -10.40 27.57
C GLY A 195 -6.28 -10.29 26.51
N TYR A 196 -6.63 -10.04 25.26
CA TYR A 196 -5.65 -9.80 24.20
C TYR A 196 -4.94 -8.45 24.38
N GLU A 197 -3.70 -8.33 23.92
CA GLU A 197 -3.07 -7.03 23.80
C GLU A 197 -3.68 -6.24 22.65
N GLU A 198 -4.12 -5.00 22.93
CA GLU A 198 -4.89 -4.20 22.00
C GLU A 198 -4.15 -2.98 21.50
N PHE A 199 -4.35 -2.67 20.21
CA PHE A 199 -3.91 -1.46 19.53
C PHE A 199 -5.08 -0.81 18.82
N VAL A 200 -5.05 0.51 18.69
CA VAL A 200 -6.19 1.27 18.22
C VAL A 200 -6.13 1.52 16.72
N VAL A 201 -7.23 1.25 16.03
CA VAL A 201 -7.51 1.82 14.72
C VAL A 201 -8.19 3.18 14.95
N PRO A 202 -7.54 4.32 14.66
CA PRO A 202 -8.13 5.63 14.92
C PRO A 202 -9.47 5.82 14.21
N ASP A 203 -10.41 6.52 14.85
CA ASP A 203 -11.74 6.74 14.29
C ASP A 203 -11.72 7.65 13.07
N ASP A 204 -10.80 8.59 13.06
CA ASP A 204 -10.60 9.62 12.05
C ASP A 204 -9.58 9.25 10.97
N VAL A 205 -9.18 7.97 10.88
CA VAL A 205 -8.29 7.45 9.82
C VAL A 205 -8.99 6.34 9.04
N GLY A 206 -9.16 6.55 7.75
CA GLY A 206 -9.69 5.53 6.83
C GLY A 206 -8.71 4.40 6.59
N GLY A 207 -9.21 3.17 6.31
CA GLY A 207 -8.38 1.97 6.18
C GLY A 207 -7.20 2.12 5.20
N ARG A 208 -7.42 2.71 4.03
CA ARG A 208 -6.37 2.91 3.01
C ARG A 208 -5.35 4.00 3.34
N PHE A 209 -5.61 4.82 4.38
CA PHE A 209 -4.71 5.84 4.92
C PHE A 209 -4.09 5.42 6.26
N SER A 210 -4.20 4.15 6.66
CA SER A 210 -3.89 3.71 8.03
C SER A 210 -2.51 3.07 8.19
N VAL A 211 -1.67 3.05 7.16
CA VAL A 211 -0.35 2.37 7.22
C VAL A 211 0.56 2.92 8.33
N LEU A 212 0.47 4.21 8.63
CA LEU A 212 1.25 4.87 9.68
C LEU A 212 0.58 4.84 11.08
N THR A 213 -0.50 4.06 11.26
CA THR A 213 -1.11 3.75 12.55
C THR A 213 -0.63 2.37 13.04
N ALA A 214 -1.11 1.92 14.17
CA ALA A 214 -0.85 0.56 14.68
C ALA A 214 -1.18 -0.54 13.66
N VAL A 215 -2.09 -0.26 12.71
CA VAL A 215 -2.47 -1.16 11.61
C VAL A 215 -1.26 -1.60 10.78
N GLY A 216 -0.40 -0.65 10.40
CA GLY A 216 0.83 -0.94 9.66
C GLY A 216 2.04 -1.11 10.57
N LEU A 217 2.18 -0.24 11.58
CA LEU A 217 3.40 -0.13 12.37
C LEU A 217 3.76 -1.40 13.16
N LEU A 218 2.77 -2.15 13.69
CA LEU A 218 3.07 -3.36 14.44
C LEU A 218 3.71 -4.45 13.56
N PRO A 219 3.09 -4.90 12.45
CA PRO A 219 3.72 -5.90 11.58
C PRO A 219 5.01 -5.41 10.93
N ILE A 220 5.12 -4.10 10.61
CA ILE A 220 6.35 -3.48 10.09
C ILE A 220 7.48 -3.55 11.14
N ALA A 221 7.20 -3.23 12.40
CA ALA A 221 8.19 -3.36 13.48
C ALA A 221 8.61 -4.82 13.70
N VAL A 222 7.68 -5.78 13.57
CA VAL A 222 7.99 -7.21 13.70
C VAL A 222 8.93 -7.69 12.61
N CYS A 223 8.88 -7.17 11.39
CA CYS A 223 9.83 -7.53 10.33
C CYS A 223 11.25 -6.99 10.59
N GLY A 224 11.43 -6.15 11.62
CA GLY A 224 12.72 -5.57 12.00
C GLY A 224 12.98 -4.19 11.42
N ALA A 225 12.04 -3.61 10.70
CA ALA A 225 12.17 -2.25 10.16
C ALA A 225 12.11 -1.19 11.27
N ASP A 226 12.84 -0.11 11.07
CA ASP A 226 12.90 1.03 11.98
C ASP A 226 11.68 1.94 11.77
N ILE A 227 10.64 1.74 12.60
CA ILE A 227 9.41 2.53 12.51
C ILE A 227 9.61 3.99 12.96
N ASP A 228 10.65 4.33 13.71
CA ASP A 228 10.98 5.73 14.01
C ASP A 228 11.40 6.45 12.72
N LYS A 229 12.31 5.85 11.94
CA LYS A 229 12.73 6.40 10.65
C LYS A 229 11.58 6.47 9.64
N LEU A 230 10.68 5.49 9.65
CA LEU A 230 9.49 5.53 8.81
C LEU A 230 8.61 6.74 9.14
N MET A 231 8.37 7.00 10.43
CA MET A 231 7.59 8.16 10.88
C MET A 231 8.32 9.47 10.63
N GLU A 232 9.65 9.53 10.80
CA GLU A 232 10.47 10.69 10.45
C GLU A 232 10.38 11.02 8.96
N GLY A 233 10.44 10.01 8.09
CA GLY A 233 10.25 10.18 6.65
C GLY A 233 8.86 10.71 6.30
N ALA A 234 7.82 10.15 6.92
CA ALA A 234 6.46 10.64 6.73
C ALA A 234 6.28 12.09 7.23
N ALA A 235 6.92 12.46 8.34
CA ALA A 235 6.93 13.84 8.84
C ALA A 235 7.67 14.79 7.87
N SER A 236 8.76 14.34 7.24
CA SER A 236 9.43 15.08 6.17
C SER A 236 8.51 15.28 4.96
N GLY A 237 7.84 14.22 4.51
CA GLY A 237 6.85 14.28 3.41
C GLY A 237 5.70 15.23 3.73
N ARG A 238 5.18 15.20 4.98
CA ARG A 238 4.17 16.14 5.45
C ARG A 238 4.65 17.58 5.36
N LYS A 239 5.83 17.88 5.90
CA LYS A 239 6.40 19.22 5.85
C LYS A 239 6.48 19.74 4.41
N LYS A 240 6.98 18.92 3.48
CA LYS A 240 7.05 19.28 2.06
C LYS A 240 5.67 19.55 1.46
N ALA A 241 4.71 18.66 1.69
CA ALA A 241 3.36 18.81 1.16
C ALA A 241 2.66 20.09 1.65
N LEU A 242 2.92 20.50 2.90
CA LEU A 242 2.30 21.68 3.51
C LEU A 242 3.03 22.99 3.16
N GLU A 243 4.35 23.01 3.22
CA GLU A 243 5.14 24.23 3.23
C GLU A 243 5.73 24.61 1.86
N THR A 244 5.93 23.61 0.94
CA THR A 244 6.53 23.90 -0.36
C THR A 244 5.55 24.65 -1.27
N PRO A 245 5.99 25.69 -1.99
CA PRO A 245 5.17 26.38 -2.99
C PRO A 245 4.66 25.43 -4.08
N TYR A 246 3.53 25.76 -4.70
CA TYR A 246 2.88 24.91 -5.70
C TYR A 246 3.83 24.45 -6.81
N GLU A 247 4.65 25.36 -7.33
CA GLU A 247 5.55 25.12 -8.48
C GLU A 247 6.65 24.09 -8.18
N GLU A 248 6.93 23.86 -6.90
CA GLU A 248 7.99 22.95 -6.44
C GLU A 248 7.44 21.80 -5.59
N ASN A 249 6.11 21.78 -5.34
CA ASN A 249 5.48 20.80 -4.45
C ASN A 249 5.16 19.50 -5.19
N PRO A 250 5.88 18.39 -4.92
CA PRO A 250 5.72 17.15 -5.67
C PRO A 250 4.28 16.62 -5.65
N ALA A 251 3.63 16.62 -4.49
CA ALA A 251 2.29 16.06 -4.32
C ALA A 251 1.21 16.90 -5.04
N LEU A 252 1.34 18.23 -5.01
CA LEU A 252 0.42 19.12 -5.70
C LEU A 252 0.61 19.05 -7.22
N LEU A 253 1.86 18.98 -7.69
CA LEU A 253 2.16 18.82 -9.12
C LEU A 253 1.66 17.47 -9.63
N TYR A 254 1.83 16.39 -8.87
CA TYR A 254 1.31 15.08 -9.25
C TYR A 254 -0.23 15.10 -9.34
N ALA A 255 -0.92 15.66 -8.35
CA ALA A 255 -2.37 15.81 -8.38
C ALA A 255 -2.84 16.67 -9.58
N ALA A 256 -2.11 17.75 -9.90
CA ALA A 256 -2.41 18.62 -11.05
C ALA A 256 -2.28 17.87 -12.38
N VAL A 257 -1.11 17.25 -12.61
CA VAL A 257 -0.79 16.55 -13.87
C VAL A 257 -1.79 15.44 -14.13
N ARG A 258 -2.10 14.60 -13.15
CA ARG A 258 -3.10 13.52 -13.27
C ARG A 258 -4.47 14.04 -13.72
N ASN A 259 -4.95 15.08 -13.07
CA ASN A 259 -6.26 15.65 -13.38
C ASN A 259 -6.30 16.38 -14.72
N ILE A 260 -5.23 17.01 -15.17
CA ILE A 260 -5.12 17.58 -16.51
C ILE A 260 -5.13 16.47 -17.56
N LEU A 261 -4.37 15.38 -17.36
CA LEU A 261 -4.35 14.23 -18.26
C LEU A 261 -5.73 13.56 -18.35
N LEU A 262 -6.45 13.41 -17.24
CA LEU A 262 -7.83 12.91 -17.25
C LEU A 262 -8.74 13.77 -18.12
N ARG A 263 -8.65 15.09 -18.01
CA ARG A 263 -9.43 16.03 -18.85
C ARG A 263 -9.09 15.92 -20.34
N LYS A 264 -7.92 15.39 -20.67
CA LYS A 264 -7.47 15.07 -22.04
C LYS A 264 -7.80 13.65 -22.47
N GLY A 265 -8.64 12.93 -21.72
CA GLY A 265 -9.09 11.58 -22.04
C GLY A 265 -8.16 10.46 -21.60
N LYS A 266 -7.13 10.77 -20.79
CA LYS A 266 -6.25 9.75 -20.17
C LYS A 266 -6.91 9.24 -18.88
N ALA A 267 -7.81 8.27 -19.02
CA ALA A 267 -8.64 7.76 -17.92
C ALA A 267 -8.02 6.58 -17.14
N VAL A 268 -6.86 6.11 -17.57
CA VAL A 268 -6.12 5.00 -16.91
C VAL A 268 -4.74 5.49 -16.52
N GLU A 269 -4.38 5.35 -15.26
CA GLU A 269 -3.01 5.52 -14.78
C GLU A 269 -2.40 4.18 -14.47
N ILE A 270 -1.23 3.92 -15.04
CA ILE A 270 -0.47 2.69 -14.82
C ILE A 270 0.76 3.04 -13.98
N VAL A 271 0.78 2.58 -12.72
CA VAL A 271 2.02 2.61 -11.94
C VAL A 271 2.93 1.50 -12.45
N ALA A 272 4.13 1.87 -12.88
CA ALA A 272 5.15 0.96 -13.37
C ALA A 272 6.34 0.94 -12.41
N ASN A 273 6.77 -0.24 -11.99
CA ASN A 273 7.97 -0.40 -11.19
C ASN A 273 8.95 -1.34 -11.88
N TYR A 274 10.25 -1.18 -11.60
CA TYR A 274 11.35 -2.00 -12.12
C TYR A 274 12.06 -2.76 -11.01
N GLU A 275 11.58 -2.64 -9.77
CA GLU A 275 12.06 -3.36 -8.60
C GLU A 275 10.93 -4.25 -8.06
N PRO A 276 11.11 -5.58 -8.00
CA PRO A 276 10.07 -6.49 -7.51
C PRO A 276 9.58 -6.16 -6.10
N SER A 277 10.42 -5.56 -5.26
CA SER A 277 10.07 -5.10 -3.92
C SER A 277 9.02 -3.99 -3.90
N LEU A 278 8.78 -3.29 -5.02
CA LEU A 278 7.75 -2.27 -5.19
C LEU A 278 6.37 -2.83 -5.57
N HIS A 279 6.26 -4.14 -5.84
CA HIS A 279 4.99 -4.76 -6.25
C HIS A 279 3.84 -4.39 -5.29
N TYR A 280 4.02 -4.62 -3.98
CA TYR A 280 2.96 -4.29 -3.01
C TYR A 280 2.82 -2.79 -2.70
N VAL A 281 3.82 -1.97 -2.97
CA VAL A 281 3.65 -0.50 -2.99
C VAL A 281 2.67 -0.11 -4.09
N SER A 282 2.78 -0.72 -5.27
CA SER A 282 1.83 -0.53 -6.38
C SER A 282 0.43 -1.04 -6.05
N GLU A 283 0.29 -2.18 -5.34
CA GLU A 283 -0.99 -2.72 -4.89
C GLU A 283 -1.66 -1.81 -3.83
N TRP A 284 -0.89 -1.30 -2.86
CA TRP A 284 -1.36 -0.31 -1.89
C TRP A 284 -1.80 0.98 -2.60
N TRP A 285 -1.02 1.47 -3.55
CA TRP A 285 -1.34 2.65 -4.35
C TRP A 285 -2.65 2.46 -5.14
N LYS A 286 -2.88 1.28 -5.72
CA LYS A 286 -4.15 0.96 -6.40
C LYS A 286 -5.35 1.07 -5.46
N GLN A 287 -5.24 0.57 -4.24
CA GLN A 287 -6.32 0.72 -3.25
C GLN A 287 -6.49 2.19 -2.87
N LEU A 288 -5.39 2.89 -2.58
CA LEU A 288 -5.43 4.29 -2.18
C LEU A 288 -6.21 5.14 -3.19
N PHE A 289 -5.83 5.10 -4.46
CA PHE A 289 -6.47 5.89 -5.49
C PHE A 289 -7.82 5.29 -5.96
N GLY A 290 -7.92 4.00 -6.12
CA GLY A 290 -9.14 3.33 -6.59
C GLY A 290 -10.34 3.57 -5.68
N GLU A 291 -10.17 3.36 -4.36
CA GLU A 291 -11.24 3.62 -3.39
C GLU A 291 -11.49 5.12 -3.14
N SER A 292 -10.47 5.97 -3.33
CA SER A 292 -10.62 7.39 -3.10
C SER A 292 -11.26 8.11 -4.28
N GLU A 293 -10.89 7.78 -5.51
CA GLU A 293 -11.31 8.53 -6.71
C GLU A 293 -12.44 7.86 -7.50
N GLY A 294 -12.59 6.54 -7.44
CA GLY A 294 -13.60 5.79 -8.19
C GLY A 294 -15.01 5.98 -7.66
N LYS A 295 -15.60 7.17 -7.79
CA LYS A 295 -16.91 7.54 -7.27
C LYS A 295 -17.68 8.40 -8.26
N ASP A 296 -19.00 8.41 -8.14
CA ASP A 296 -19.89 9.24 -8.96
C ASP A 296 -19.64 9.09 -10.47
N GLN A 297 -19.25 7.90 -10.91
CA GLN A 297 -18.85 7.57 -12.29
C GLN A 297 -17.67 8.42 -12.80
N ARG A 298 -16.80 8.85 -11.90
CA ARG A 298 -15.58 9.63 -12.16
C ARG A 298 -14.35 8.88 -11.65
N GLY A 299 -13.20 9.50 -11.87
CA GLY A 299 -11.91 9.04 -11.39
C GLY A 299 -11.03 8.47 -12.50
N ILE A 300 -9.76 8.29 -12.16
CA ILE A 300 -8.75 7.65 -13.00
C ILE A 300 -8.66 6.19 -12.57
N PHE A 301 -8.76 5.25 -13.50
CA PHE A 301 -8.64 3.84 -13.18
C PHE A 301 -7.17 3.50 -12.85
N PRO A 302 -6.87 3.05 -11.62
CA PRO A 302 -5.50 2.74 -11.22
C PRO A 302 -5.14 1.32 -11.63
N ALA A 303 -4.11 1.19 -12.46
CA ALA A 303 -3.51 -0.08 -12.86
C ALA A 303 -2.05 -0.13 -12.40
N ALA A 304 -1.44 -1.31 -12.42
CA ALA A 304 -0.01 -1.48 -12.14
C ALA A 304 0.60 -2.54 -13.06
N VAL A 305 1.89 -2.40 -13.34
CA VAL A 305 2.72 -3.36 -14.07
C VAL A 305 4.08 -3.52 -13.40
N ASP A 306 4.59 -4.74 -13.42
CA ASP A 306 5.93 -5.07 -12.93
C ASP A 306 6.88 -5.24 -14.13
N LEU A 307 7.73 -4.27 -14.36
CA LEU A 307 8.66 -4.27 -15.47
C LEU A 307 10.05 -4.81 -15.01
N THR A 308 10.78 -5.54 -15.82
CA THR A 308 10.59 -5.78 -17.29
C THR A 308 9.60 -6.91 -17.62
N THR A 309 9.13 -7.67 -16.63
CA THR A 309 8.26 -8.85 -16.87
C THR A 309 7.07 -8.50 -17.76
N ASP A 310 6.33 -7.45 -17.41
CA ASP A 310 5.14 -7.05 -18.14
C ASP A 310 5.39 -6.35 -19.48
N LEU A 311 6.64 -6.05 -19.83
CA LEU A 311 6.96 -5.69 -21.22
C LEU A 311 6.66 -6.86 -22.17
N HIS A 312 6.74 -8.11 -21.67
CA HIS A 312 6.42 -9.32 -22.41
C HIS A 312 4.94 -9.72 -22.35
N SER A 313 4.09 -8.87 -21.77
CA SER A 313 2.63 -9.07 -21.68
C SER A 313 1.89 -7.78 -22.06
N MET A 314 1.95 -6.75 -21.24
CA MET A 314 1.24 -5.47 -21.38
C MET A 314 2.00 -4.47 -22.26
N GLY A 315 3.30 -4.65 -22.49
CA GLY A 315 4.13 -3.71 -23.24
C GLY A 315 3.60 -3.40 -24.64
N GLN A 316 3.08 -4.41 -25.37
CA GLN A 316 2.46 -4.20 -26.68
C GLN A 316 1.23 -3.28 -26.59
N PHE A 317 0.35 -3.48 -25.58
CA PHE A 317 -0.85 -2.66 -25.44
C PHE A 317 -0.50 -1.23 -25.03
N ILE A 318 0.46 -1.05 -24.13
CA ILE A 318 0.91 0.28 -23.71
C ILE A 318 1.52 1.01 -24.90
N GLN A 319 2.40 0.35 -25.68
CA GLN A 319 3.08 0.98 -26.82
C GLN A 319 2.15 1.31 -27.97
N ASP A 320 1.17 0.46 -28.31
CA ASP A 320 0.41 0.54 -29.57
C ASP A 320 -1.10 0.33 -29.42
N GLY A 321 -1.63 0.19 -28.19
CA GLY A 321 -3.06 0.06 -27.91
C GLY A 321 -3.80 1.41 -27.84
N ALA A 322 -4.96 1.45 -27.18
CA ALA A 322 -5.76 2.65 -27.02
C ALA A 322 -5.03 3.75 -26.22
N ARG A 323 -5.07 4.99 -26.71
CA ARG A 323 -4.35 6.15 -26.12
C ARG A 323 -5.08 6.76 -24.91
N ILE A 324 -5.70 5.93 -24.07
CA ILE A 324 -6.48 6.35 -22.89
C ILE A 324 -5.67 6.36 -21.59
N MET A 325 -4.39 6.06 -21.63
CA MET A 325 -3.55 5.85 -20.44
C MET A 325 -2.36 6.80 -20.38
N PHE A 326 -1.78 6.87 -19.19
CA PHE A 326 -0.47 7.44 -18.90
C PHE A 326 0.22 6.57 -17.84
N GLU A 327 1.53 6.69 -17.74
CA GLU A 327 2.33 5.92 -16.79
C GLU A 327 2.91 6.81 -15.70
N THR A 328 3.02 6.24 -14.49
CA THR A 328 3.78 6.80 -13.36
C THR A 328 4.83 5.77 -12.94
N VAL A 329 6.08 5.99 -13.31
CA VAL A 329 7.19 5.10 -12.96
C VAL A 329 7.69 5.43 -11.56
N ILE A 330 7.75 4.43 -10.67
CA ILE A 330 8.43 4.56 -9.38
C ILE A 330 9.86 4.03 -9.56
N ASN A 331 10.84 4.93 -9.43
CA ASN A 331 12.25 4.62 -9.60
C ASN A 331 13.02 4.76 -8.29
N VAL A 332 13.64 3.69 -7.81
CA VAL A 332 14.64 3.73 -6.75
C VAL A 332 15.97 4.13 -7.37
N GLU A 333 16.52 5.29 -6.98
CA GLU A 333 17.69 5.86 -7.65
C GLU A 333 18.99 5.09 -7.34
N GLU A 334 19.14 4.61 -6.09
CA GLU A 334 20.29 3.81 -5.68
C GLU A 334 19.85 2.41 -5.27
N SER A 335 20.34 1.39 -6.00
CA SER A 335 20.15 0.00 -5.63
C SER A 335 20.90 -0.31 -4.34
N PRO A 336 20.32 -1.03 -3.37
CA PRO A 336 21.03 -1.41 -2.14
C PRO A 336 22.18 -2.39 -2.39
N GLU A 337 22.19 -3.08 -3.53
CA GLU A 337 23.16 -4.11 -3.87
C GLU A 337 23.70 -3.91 -5.29
N GLU A 338 24.99 -4.09 -5.47
CA GLU A 338 25.64 -4.05 -6.77
C GLU A 338 26.07 -5.45 -7.23
N ILE A 339 25.59 -5.87 -8.40
CA ILE A 339 26.05 -7.08 -9.08
C ILE A 339 26.69 -6.65 -10.40
N VAL A 340 28.01 -6.82 -10.51
CA VAL A 340 28.77 -6.49 -11.72
C VAL A 340 28.81 -7.69 -12.67
N LEU A 341 28.40 -7.48 -13.92
CA LEU A 341 28.42 -8.50 -14.96
C LEU A 341 29.87 -8.81 -15.40
N LYS A 342 30.20 -10.08 -15.46
CA LYS A 342 31.53 -10.54 -15.86
C LYS A 342 31.56 -10.84 -17.35
N LYS A 343 32.75 -10.75 -17.94
CA LYS A 343 32.99 -11.18 -19.30
C LYS A 343 33.12 -12.72 -19.34
N GLU A 344 32.41 -13.36 -20.25
CA GLU A 344 32.58 -14.78 -20.57
C GLU A 344 33.70 -15.00 -21.57
N ASP A 345 34.40 -16.14 -21.49
CA ASP A 345 35.47 -16.48 -22.42
C ASP A 345 34.94 -16.66 -23.86
N VAL A 346 33.74 -17.20 -23.98
CA VAL A 346 33.01 -17.37 -25.24
C VAL A 346 31.68 -16.64 -25.15
N ASP A 347 31.45 -15.64 -26.00
CA ASP A 347 30.25 -14.81 -26.04
C ASP A 347 29.08 -15.55 -26.73
N THR A 348 28.62 -16.63 -26.13
CA THR A 348 27.59 -17.50 -26.72
C THR A 348 26.22 -16.82 -26.80
N ASP A 349 25.92 -15.96 -25.84
CA ASP A 349 24.66 -15.22 -25.73
C ASP A 349 24.72 -13.79 -26.29
N GLY A 350 25.90 -13.34 -26.69
CA GLY A 350 26.15 -12.01 -27.25
C GLY A 350 26.12 -10.90 -26.18
N MET A 351 26.27 -11.23 -24.88
CA MET A 351 26.11 -10.28 -23.78
C MET A 351 27.43 -9.69 -23.25
N ASN A 352 28.60 -10.04 -23.86
CA ASN A 352 29.90 -9.52 -23.42
C ASN A 352 30.04 -7.99 -23.50
N TYR A 353 29.18 -7.32 -24.25
CA TYR A 353 29.13 -5.84 -24.26
C TYR A 353 28.64 -5.24 -22.94
N LEU A 354 28.03 -6.04 -22.06
CA LEU A 354 27.58 -5.65 -20.70
C LEU A 354 28.70 -5.85 -19.66
N ALA A 355 29.81 -6.49 -20.01
CA ALA A 355 30.88 -6.75 -19.05
C ALA A 355 31.38 -5.46 -18.38
N GLY A 356 31.50 -5.49 -17.05
CA GLY A 356 31.88 -4.34 -16.23
C GLY A 356 30.73 -3.40 -15.88
N LYS A 357 29.52 -3.62 -16.39
CA LYS A 357 28.32 -2.88 -16.00
C LYS A 357 27.61 -3.60 -14.85
N THR A 358 26.86 -2.83 -14.04
CA THR A 358 26.01 -3.42 -12.99
C THR A 358 24.66 -3.87 -13.56
N VAL A 359 24.01 -4.83 -12.89
CA VAL A 359 22.64 -5.23 -13.22
C VAL A 359 21.67 -4.04 -13.07
N ASP A 360 21.86 -3.19 -12.05
CA ASP A 360 21.09 -1.96 -11.86
C ASP A 360 21.21 -0.99 -13.05
N PHE A 361 22.44 -0.82 -13.60
CA PHE A 361 22.64 -0.01 -14.81
C PHE A 361 21.82 -0.57 -16.00
N VAL A 362 21.77 -1.89 -16.17
CA VAL A 362 20.99 -2.52 -17.24
C VAL A 362 19.50 -2.30 -17.01
N ASN A 363 19.02 -2.48 -15.78
CA ASN A 363 17.63 -2.26 -15.39
C ASN A 363 17.19 -0.80 -15.65
N LYS A 364 17.99 0.18 -15.23
CA LYS A 364 17.74 1.61 -15.50
C LYS A 364 17.83 1.96 -16.98
N SER A 365 18.68 1.28 -17.75
CA SER A 365 18.72 1.43 -19.20
C SER A 365 17.45 0.91 -19.85
N ALA A 366 16.93 -0.23 -19.41
CA ALA A 366 15.64 -0.75 -19.85
C ALA A 366 14.50 0.21 -19.50
N MET A 367 14.46 0.72 -18.27
CA MET A 367 13.49 1.72 -17.83
C MET A 367 13.50 2.96 -18.72
N ASN A 368 14.67 3.56 -18.92
CA ASN A 368 14.79 4.78 -19.72
C ASN A 368 14.42 4.54 -21.19
N GLY A 369 14.81 3.40 -21.76
CA GLY A 369 14.44 3.00 -23.12
C GLY A 369 12.94 2.84 -23.29
N THR A 370 12.27 2.21 -22.30
CA THR A 370 10.81 2.03 -22.28
C THR A 370 10.08 3.36 -22.15
N ILE A 371 10.49 4.23 -21.22
CA ILE A 371 9.90 5.56 -21.04
C ILE A 371 9.97 6.37 -22.34
N LEU A 372 11.11 6.37 -23.03
CA LEU A 372 11.28 7.06 -24.31
C LEU A 372 10.34 6.49 -25.38
N ALA A 373 10.30 5.16 -25.54
CA ALA A 373 9.47 4.49 -26.52
C ALA A 373 7.96 4.75 -26.28
N HIS A 374 7.51 4.63 -25.04
CA HIS A 374 6.12 4.88 -24.69
C HIS A 374 5.73 6.36 -24.85
N THR A 375 6.63 7.29 -24.49
CA THR A 375 6.40 8.73 -24.71
C THR A 375 6.29 9.07 -26.20
N ASP A 376 7.17 8.54 -27.04
CA ASP A 376 7.12 8.68 -28.49
C ASP A 376 5.84 8.03 -29.08
N GLY A 377 5.35 6.97 -28.43
CA GLY A 377 4.08 6.32 -28.72
C GLY A 377 2.82 7.07 -28.22
N ASN A 378 2.95 8.31 -27.75
CA ASN A 378 1.84 9.14 -27.19
C ASN A 378 1.26 8.61 -25.88
N VAL A 379 2.07 7.99 -25.04
CA VAL A 379 1.75 7.67 -23.64
C VAL A 379 2.54 8.62 -22.74
N PRO A 380 1.89 9.58 -22.08
CA PRO A 380 2.58 10.45 -21.13
C PRO A 380 3.23 9.65 -20.02
N ASN A 381 4.48 9.98 -19.69
CA ASN A 381 5.24 9.34 -18.62
C ASN A 381 5.56 10.33 -17.51
N LEU A 382 5.26 9.91 -16.29
CA LEU A 382 5.56 10.59 -15.04
C LEU A 382 6.57 9.74 -14.28
N MET A 383 7.37 10.34 -13.40
CA MET A 383 8.30 9.59 -12.58
C MET A 383 8.28 10.09 -11.13
N VAL A 384 8.20 9.16 -10.20
CA VAL A 384 8.44 9.38 -8.77
C VAL A 384 9.79 8.77 -8.44
N LYS A 385 10.76 9.61 -8.12
CA LYS A 385 12.13 9.21 -7.78
C LYS A 385 12.23 9.02 -6.28
N VAL A 386 12.61 7.84 -5.85
CA VAL A 386 12.87 7.47 -4.46
C VAL A 386 14.38 7.32 -4.32
N PRO A 387 15.07 8.10 -3.49
CA PRO A 387 16.54 8.10 -3.46
C PRO A 387 17.14 6.74 -3.13
N GLU A 388 16.63 6.08 -2.10
CA GLU A 388 17.15 4.81 -1.59
C GLU A 388 16.00 3.94 -1.07
N GLN A 389 16.21 2.64 -1.03
CA GLN A 389 15.28 1.67 -0.45
C GLN A 389 15.50 1.57 1.06
N ASN A 390 14.87 2.49 1.80
CA ASN A 390 14.91 2.50 3.27
C ASN A 390 13.61 3.05 3.88
N GLU A 391 13.49 2.98 5.20
CA GLU A 391 12.29 3.35 5.95
C GLU A 391 11.95 4.84 5.80
N PHE A 392 12.97 5.71 5.80
CA PHE A 392 12.75 7.15 5.71
C PHE A 392 12.08 7.53 4.39
N TYR A 393 12.65 7.09 3.26
CA TYR A 393 12.08 7.43 1.96
C TYR A 393 10.76 6.70 1.67
N LEU A 394 10.55 5.53 2.27
CA LEU A 394 9.24 4.89 2.20
C LEU A 394 8.18 5.71 2.96
N GLY A 395 8.51 6.26 4.11
CA GLY A 395 7.64 7.16 4.86
C GLY A 395 7.30 8.42 4.07
N GLU A 396 8.30 9.06 3.42
CA GLU A 396 8.06 10.19 2.50
C GLU A 396 7.13 9.80 1.35
N LEU A 397 7.33 8.62 0.74
CA LEU A 397 6.54 8.12 -0.39
C LEU A 397 5.08 7.86 0.00
N PHE A 398 4.84 7.26 1.15
CA PHE A 398 3.48 7.04 1.66
C PHE A 398 2.75 8.37 1.82
N TYR A 399 3.35 9.32 2.52
CA TYR A 399 2.72 10.61 2.75
C TYR A 399 2.51 11.40 1.44
N PHE A 400 3.49 11.35 0.52
CA PHE A 400 3.38 11.95 -0.81
C PHE A 400 2.12 11.47 -1.54
N PHE A 401 1.89 10.16 -1.61
CA PHE A 401 0.73 9.61 -2.30
C PHE A 401 -0.58 9.86 -1.55
N GLU A 402 -0.59 9.75 -0.23
CA GLU A 402 -1.79 10.04 0.58
C GLU A 402 -2.24 11.48 0.40
N PHE A 403 -1.32 12.43 0.48
CA PHE A 403 -1.62 13.84 0.33
C PHE A 403 -2.08 14.18 -1.10
N ALA A 404 -1.36 13.68 -2.10
CA ALA A 404 -1.74 13.86 -3.50
C ALA A 404 -3.11 13.27 -3.81
N CYS A 405 -3.43 12.11 -3.23
CA CYS A 405 -4.73 11.45 -3.38
C CYS A 405 -5.87 12.29 -2.79
N GLY A 406 -5.70 12.81 -1.58
CA GLY A 406 -6.69 13.68 -0.95
C GLY A 406 -6.97 14.95 -1.76
N VAL A 407 -5.90 15.63 -2.22
CA VAL A 407 -6.01 16.81 -3.09
C VAL A 407 -6.68 16.46 -4.43
N SER A 408 -6.26 15.36 -5.07
CA SER A 408 -6.80 14.92 -6.37
C SER A 408 -8.31 14.59 -6.29
N GLY A 409 -8.75 13.94 -5.20
CA GLY A 409 -10.17 13.66 -4.99
C GLY A 409 -11.02 14.93 -4.87
N TYR A 410 -10.54 15.95 -4.17
CA TYR A 410 -11.23 17.23 -4.12
C TYR A 410 -11.21 17.99 -5.45
N ILE A 411 -10.14 17.87 -6.26
CA ILE A 411 -10.12 18.40 -7.64
C ILE A 411 -11.22 17.73 -8.50
N LEU A 412 -11.47 16.44 -8.29
CA LEU A 412 -12.53 15.69 -8.96
C LEU A 412 -13.95 16.07 -8.47
N GLY A 413 -14.05 16.79 -7.34
CA GLY A 413 -15.31 17.18 -6.72
C GLY A 413 -16.06 16.02 -6.06
N ILE A 414 -15.35 15.05 -5.52
CA ILE A 414 -15.89 13.88 -4.83
C ILE A 414 -15.45 13.85 -3.37
N ASN A 415 -16.08 12.97 -2.55
CA ASN A 415 -15.58 12.65 -1.21
C ASN A 415 -14.41 11.63 -1.32
N PRO A 416 -13.14 12.00 -1.03
CA PRO A 416 -12.02 11.09 -1.19
C PRO A 416 -11.96 9.99 -0.12
N PHE A 417 -12.68 10.10 0.98
CA PHE A 417 -12.42 9.31 2.20
C PHE A 417 -13.48 8.27 2.53
N ASN A 418 -14.65 8.28 1.88
CA ASN A 418 -15.66 7.22 2.00
C ASN A 418 -15.47 6.14 0.91
N GLN A 419 -16.27 5.06 0.95
CA GLN A 419 -16.27 3.99 -0.05
C GLN A 419 -17.69 3.36 -0.22
N PRO A 420 -18.70 4.12 -0.71
CA PRO A 420 -20.07 3.62 -0.78
C PRO A 420 -20.26 2.46 -1.78
N GLY A 421 -19.41 2.36 -2.80
CA GLY A 421 -19.52 1.35 -3.86
C GLY A 421 -19.36 -0.08 -3.38
N VAL A 422 -18.65 -0.31 -2.28
CA VAL A 422 -18.42 -1.67 -1.75
C VAL A 422 -19.60 -2.23 -0.94
N GLU A 423 -20.59 -1.41 -0.59
CA GLU A 423 -21.72 -1.86 0.23
C GLU A 423 -22.67 -2.79 -0.51
N SER A 424 -22.83 -2.61 -1.81
CA SER A 424 -23.74 -3.44 -2.63
C SER A 424 -23.33 -4.90 -2.67
N TYR A 425 -22.07 -5.20 -2.98
CA TYR A 425 -21.61 -6.58 -3.02
C TYR A 425 -21.61 -7.24 -1.63
N LYS A 426 -21.29 -6.49 -0.57
CA LYS A 426 -21.34 -7.01 0.79
C LYS A 426 -22.76 -7.47 1.18
N LYS A 427 -23.77 -6.64 0.88
CA LYS A 427 -25.17 -7.00 1.14
C LYS A 427 -25.57 -8.27 0.37
N ASN A 428 -25.19 -8.38 -0.91
CA ASN A 428 -25.45 -9.55 -1.70
C ASN A 428 -24.75 -10.79 -1.15
N MET A 429 -23.48 -10.68 -0.74
CA MET A 429 -22.73 -11.74 -0.09
C MET A 429 -23.42 -12.21 1.21
N PHE A 430 -23.83 -11.29 2.08
CA PHE A 430 -24.53 -11.61 3.32
C PHE A 430 -25.86 -12.34 3.06
N ALA A 431 -26.61 -11.89 2.06
CA ALA A 431 -27.84 -12.54 1.66
C ALA A 431 -27.61 -13.97 1.15
N LEU A 432 -26.65 -14.16 0.24
CA LEU A 432 -26.32 -15.48 -0.30
C LEU A 432 -25.77 -16.45 0.76
N LEU A 433 -25.04 -15.93 1.74
CA LEU A 433 -24.56 -16.71 2.90
C LEU A 433 -25.68 -17.05 3.90
N GLY A 434 -26.88 -16.52 3.73
CA GLY A 434 -28.00 -16.76 4.64
C GLY A 434 -27.88 -16.04 5.99
N LYS A 435 -27.25 -14.87 6.00
CA LYS A 435 -27.15 -14.04 7.21
C LYS A 435 -28.55 -13.65 7.68
N PRO A 436 -28.89 -13.79 8.98
CA PRO A 436 -30.17 -13.38 9.52
C PRO A 436 -30.52 -11.92 9.17
N GLY A 437 -31.77 -11.68 8.75
CA GLY A 437 -32.27 -10.38 8.29
C GLY A 437 -32.09 -10.10 6.80
N TYR A 438 -31.58 -11.06 6.01
CA TYR A 438 -31.38 -10.94 4.56
C TYR A 438 -32.20 -11.96 3.76
N GLU A 439 -33.22 -12.60 4.35
CA GLU A 439 -33.96 -13.71 3.77
C GLU A 439 -34.65 -13.31 2.44
N ALA A 440 -35.37 -12.21 2.42
CA ALA A 440 -36.07 -11.72 1.22
C ALA A 440 -35.09 -11.39 0.08
N GLN A 441 -33.97 -10.71 0.40
CA GLN A 441 -32.94 -10.40 -0.59
C GLN A 441 -32.28 -11.67 -1.13
N ARG A 442 -32.08 -12.69 -0.29
CA ARG A 442 -31.57 -14.00 -0.72
C ARG A 442 -32.48 -14.66 -1.76
N GLU A 443 -33.79 -14.70 -1.50
CA GLU A 443 -34.76 -15.29 -2.44
C GLU A 443 -34.74 -14.55 -3.79
N GLU A 444 -34.63 -13.24 -3.79
CA GLU A 444 -34.52 -12.44 -5.00
C GLU A 444 -33.23 -12.74 -5.78
N LEU A 445 -32.09 -12.77 -5.07
CA LEU A 445 -30.79 -13.05 -5.70
C LEU A 445 -30.72 -14.44 -6.30
N LEU A 446 -31.25 -15.47 -5.60
CA LEU A 446 -31.27 -16.85 -6.12
C LEU A 446 -32.09 -17.03 -7.40
N LYS A 447 -33.06 -16.13 -7.66
CA LYS A 447 -33.81 -16.13 -8.94
C LYS A 447 -33.00 -15.57 -10.11
N ARG A 448 -31.92 -14.88 -9.83
CA ARG A 448 -31.05 -14.23 -10.81
C ARG A 448 -29.77 -15.01 -11.11
N LEU A 449 -29.43 -16.02 -10.31
CA LEU A 449 -28.30 -16.95 -10.50
C LEU A 449 -28.75 -18.20 -11.24
#